data_a352bca1ea5e01ca90e01d786b836e66
#
_entry.id   a352bca1ea5e01ca90e01d786b836e66
#
_cell.length_a   1.000
_cell.length_b   1.000
_cell.length_c   1.000
_cell.angle_alpha   90.00
_cell.angle_beta   90.00
_cell.angle_gamma   90.00
#
_symmetry.space_group_name_H-M   'P 1'
#
loop_
_entity.id
_entity.type
_entity.pdbx_description
1 polymer ?
#
loop_
_entity_poly.entity_id
_entity_poly.type
_entity_poly.pdbx_seq_one_letter_code
_entity_poly.pdbx_strand_id
1 'polypeptide(L)'
;MSSTFSATANSNTTIGYVWYGSNEWAMGSSEGACQGAYMATKPSQSRVGLMLFNGAGAALRGKVIQSITLKITCSGAGSGSSSKVLSFHRANVQAFDKSLRGSAQVGAALGTLTGKFYSNTTTHTLSASSNAAFFAALRAYLTEGNSALVLYNGETSKADGYSANYARVTSCTLTVSYIDGTAYVRVNGAWKQCAVWMRVNGAWKQVVPYYRRDGTWVRV
;
A
#
# COMPACT_ATOMS: atom_id res chain seq x y z
N MET A 1 -20.27 3.47 14.48
CA MET A 1 -20.60 3.32 13.04
C MET A 1 -19.31 2.97 12.29
N SER A 2 -19.41 2.20 11.23
CA SER A 2 -18.27 1.98 10.32
C SER A 2 -18.24 3.13 9.33
N SER A 3 -17.05 3.65 9.06
CA SER A 3 -16.78 4.70 8.07
C SER A 3 -15.92 4.14 6.95
N THR A 4 -15.93 4.80 5.81
CA THR A 4 -15.13 4.38 4.65
C THR A 4 -14.30 5.55 4.14
N PHE A 5 -13.02 5.29 3.89
CA PHE A 5 -12.13 6.16 3.13
C PHE A 5 -11.85 5.51 1.78
N SER A 6 -11.85 6.29 0.71
CA SER A 6 -11.44 5.81 -0.62
C SER A 6 -10.60 6.86 -1.33
N ALA A 7 -9.49 6.43 -1.91
CA ALA A 7 -8.64 7.26 -2.76
C ALA A 7 -8.07 6.41 -3.90
N THR A 8 -8.02 7.00 -5.09
CA THR A 8 -7.31 6.41 -6.23
C THR A 8 -5.96 7.07 -6.35
N ALA A 9 -4.91 6.26 -6.47
CA ALA A 9 -3.59 6.76 -6.79
C ALA A 9 -3.66 7.44 -8.16
N ASN A 10 -3.34 8.73 -8.21
CA ASN A 10 -3.40 9.49 -9.46
C ASN A 10 -2.25 9.03 -10.38
N SER A 11 -2.53 8.84 -11.67
CA SER A 11 -1.51 8.52 -12.68
C SER A 11 -0.38 9.56 -12.76
N ASN A 12 -0.66 10.82 -12.39
CA ASN A 12 0.32 11.89 -12.32
C ASN A 12 1.20 11.84 -11.05
N THR A 13 0.85 11.04 -10.07
CA THR A 13 1.59 10.84 -8.80
C THR A 13 2.22 9.45 -8.70
N THR A 14 2.10 8.62 -9.72
CA THR A 14 2.81 7.34 -9.79
C THR A 14 4.17 7.55 -10.45
N ILE A 15 5.21 7.07 -9.81
CA ILE A 15 6.57 7.09 -10.34
C ILE A 15 6.93 5.68 -10.77
N GLY A 16 7.21 5.51 -12.07
CA GLY A 16 7.95 4.35 -12.53
C GLY A 16 9.44 4.69 -12.47
N TYR A 17 10.20 3.88 -11.77
CA TYR A 17 11.63 4.07 -11.64
C TYR A 17 12.38 3.07 -12.48
N VAL A 18 13.41 3.52 -13.20
CA VAL A 18 14.22 2.68 -14.09
C VAL A 18 15.65 2.64 -13.58
N TRP A 19 16.14 1.47 -13.27
CA TRP A 19 17.54 1.25 -12.99
C TRP A 19 18.27 0.79 -14.25
N TYR A 20 19.29 1.54 -14.61
CA TYR A 20 20.11 1.33 -15.81
C TYR A 20 21.51 0.90 -15.37
N GLY A 21 21.76 -0.40 -15.22
CA GLY A 21 23.01 -0.88 -14.68
C GLY A 21 23.27 -0.31 -13.28
N SER A 22 24.32 0.50 -13.12
CA SER A 22 24.64 1.22 -11.88
C SER A 22 23.96 2.60 -11.75
N ASN A 23 23.22 3.05 -12.77
CA ASN A 23 22.59 4.37 -12.78
C ASN A 23 21.10 4.26 -12.47
N GLU A 24 20.67 4.91 -11.42
CA GLU A 24 19.27 5.04 -11.04
C GLU A 24 18.66 6.30 -11.64
N TRP A 25 17.48 6.19 -12.23
CA TRP A 25 16.80 7.30 -12.88
C TRP A 25 15.36 7.42 -12.37
N ALA A 26 15.00 8.61 -11.92
CA ALA A 26 13.62 8.91 -11.62
C ALA A 26 12.88 9.25 -12.91
N MET A 27 11.81 8.57 -13.18
CA MET A 27 10.92 8.89 -14.30
C MET A 27 9.54 9.24 -13.75
N GLY A 28 9.07 10.44 -14.03
CA GLY A 28 7.65 10.74 -13.92
C GLY A 28 6.93 9.98 -15.03
N SER A 29 6.03 9.05 -14.69
CA SER A 29 5.55 8.13 -15.69
C SER A 29 4.13 8.41 -16.14
N SER A 30 3.98 8.60 -17.44
CA SER A 30 2.76 8.28 -18.17
C SER A 30 2.44 6.77 -18.17
N GLU A 31 3.34 5.93 -17.66
CA GLU A 31 3.23 4.47 -17.70
C GLU A 31 2.52 3.86 -16.50
N GLY A 32 2.34 4.60 -15.40
CA GLY A 32 1.81 4.07 -14.13
C GLY A 32 2.89 3.50 -13.21
N ALA A 33 2.49 2.88 -12.10
CA ALA A 33 3.39 2.24 -11.17
C ALA A 33 3.81 0.84 -11.68
N CYS A 34 5.10 0.66 -11.94
CA CYS A 34 5.62 -0.59 -12.48
C CYS A 34 6.49 -1.31 -11.45
N GLN A 35 6.51 -2.63 -11.51
CA GLN A 35 7.50 -3.49 -10.85
C GLN A 35 8.08 -4.49 -11.82
N GLY A 36 9.18 -5.14 -11.44
CA GLY A 36 9.87 -6.15 -12.24
C GLY A 36 10.96 -5.59 -13.10
N ALA A 37 11.53 -6.42 -13.97
CA ALA A 37 12.59 -6.04 -14.87
C ALA A 37 12.13 -6.13 -16.33
N TYR A 38 12.66 -5.23 -17.16
CA TYR A 38 12.40 -5.18 -18.59
C TYR A 38 13.66 -4.89 -19.38
N MET A 39 13.83 -5.54 -20.50
CA MET A 39 14.88 -5.24 -21.47
C MET A 39 14.31 -5.22 -22.88
N ALA A 40 14.19 -4.04 -23.48
CA ALA A 40 13.95 -3.87 -24.91
C ALA A 40 15.27 -3.74 -25.69
N THR A 41 16.21 -3.06 -25.06
CA THR A 41 17.57 -2.83 -25.54
C THR A 41 18.50 -2.89 -24.33
N LYS A 42 19.75 -3.28 -24.51
CA LYS A 42 20.72 -3.30 -23.39
C LYS A 42 20.95 -1.89 -22.84
N PRO A 43 21.11 -1.72 -21.51
CA PRO A 43 21.04 -2.70 -20.44
C PRO A 43 19.62 -2.96 -19.93
N SER A 44 19.45 -4.02 -19.12
CA SER A 44 18.19 -4.34 -18.49
C SER A 44 17.77 -3.29 -17.45
N GLN A 45 16.47 -3.09 -17.31
CA GLN A 45 15.88 -2.06 -16.46
C GLN A 45 15.04 -2.68 -15.35
N SER A 46 15.40 -2.42 -14.10
CA SER A 46 14.54 -2.71 -12.95
C SER A 46 13.53 -1.58 -12.75
N ARG A 47 12.34 -1.92 -12.31
CA ARG A 47 11.25 -0.95 -12.08
C ARG A 47 10.85 -0.93 -10.61
N VAL A 48 10.71 0.28 -10.08
CA VAL A 48 10.13 0.57 -8.75
C VAL A 48 8.97 1.52 -8.97
N GLY A 49 7.76 1.11 -8.61
CA GLY A 49 6.56 1.94 -8.75
C GLY A 49 6.19 2.59 -7.43
N LEU A 50 5.84 3.88 -7.43
CA LEU A 50 5.27 4.58 -6.28
C LEU A 50 3.80 4.92 -6.56
N MET A 51 2.92 4.59 -5.63
CA MET A 51 1.51 4.94 -5.65
C MET A 51 1.21 5.84 -4.45
N LEU A 52 0.67 7.03 -4.70
CA LEU A 52 0.31 7.99 -3.67
C LEU A 52 -1.22 8.10 -3.56
N PHE A 53 -1.77 7.77 -2.39
CA PHE A 53 -3.18 7.85 -2.06
C PHE A 53 -3.45 9.13 -1.26
N ASN A 54 -3.76 10.21 -1.95
CA ASN A 54 -3.94 11.52 -1.34
C ASN A 54 -4.96 11.49 -0.19
N GLY A 55 -4.56 12.06 0.93
CA GLY A 55 -5.39 12.16 2.13
C GLY A 55 -5.43 10.89 3.01
N ALA A 56 -4.91 9.74 2.55
CA ALA A 56 -4.98 8.48 3.31
C ALA A 56 -4.33 8.61 4.69
N GLY A 57 -3.12 9.17 4.75
CA GLY A 57 -2.41 9.33 6.02
C GLY A 57 -3.15 10.17 7.04
N ALA A 58 -3.77 11.27 6.61
CA ALA A 58 -4.56 12.13 7.50
C ALA A 58 -5.87 11.45 7.93
N ALA A 59 -6.57 10.80 6.99
CA ALA A 59 -7.87 10.18 7.24
C ALA A 59 -7.77 8.92 8.11
N LEU A 60 -6.69 8.15 7.99
CA LEU A 60 -6.56 6.82 8.60
C LEU A 60 -5.68 6.79 9.84
N ARG A 61 -4.97 7.87 10.17
CA ARG A 61 -4.11 7.93 11.34
C ARG A 61 -4.89 7.62 12.61
N GLY A 62 -4.42 6.63 13.37
CA GLY A 62 -5.03 6.24 14.63
C GLY A 62 -6.41 5.56 14.51
N LYS A 63 -6.89 5.29 13.30
CA LYS A 63 -8.19 4.61 13.09
C LYS A 63 -8.07 3.10 13.30
N VAL A 64 -9.19 2.46 13.67
CA VAL A 64 -9.27 1.01 13.75
C VAL A 64 -9.75 0.47 12.40
N ILE A 65 -8.83 0.06 11.57
CA ILE A 65 -9.12 -0.46 10.23
C ILE A 65 -9.68 -1.88 10.34
N GLN A 66 -10.81 -2.12 9.69
CA GLN A 66 -11.54 -3.40 9.66
C GLN A 66 -11.24 -4.21 8.40
N SER A 67 -11.17 -3.54 7.25
CA SER A 67 -10.80 -4.15 5.97
C SER A 67 -10.15 -3.13 5.05
N ILE A 68 -9.35 -3.64 4.11
CA ILE A 68 -8.68 -2.85 3.08
C ILE A 68 -8.98 -3.52 1.73
N THR A 69 -9.50 -2.76 0.78
CA THR A 69 -9.72 -3.24 -0.59
C THR A 69 -8.81 -2.48 -1.54
N LEU A 70 -8.06 -3.22 -2.35
CA LEU A 70 -7.24 -2.71 -3.43
C LEU A 70 -7.89 -3.12 -4.76
N LYS A 71 -8.39 -2.13 -5.51
CA LYS A 71 -8.86 -2.31 -6.89
C LYS A 71 -7.75 -1.87 -7.82
N ILE A 72 -7.17 -2.81 -8.55
CA ILE A 72 -5.94 -2.63 -9.32
C ILE A 72 -6.26 -2.83 -10.79
N THR A 73 -5.96 -1.83 -11.62
CA THR A 73 -6.05 -1.89 -13.08
C THR A 73 -4.65 -1.90 -13.66
N CYS A 74 -4.38 -2.88 -14.51
CA CYS A 74 -3.10 -3.02 -15.21
C CYS A 74 -3.27 -2.79 -16.70
N SER A 75 -2.25 -2.22 -17.35
CA SER A 75 -2.12 -2.19 -18.81
C SER A 75 -1.24 -3.35 -19.28
N GLY A 76 -1.47 -3.84 -20.51
CA GLY A 76 -0.78 -4.97 -21.09
C GLY A 76 0.73 -4.75 -21.23
N ALA A 77 1.51 -5.39 -20.37
CA ALA A 77 2.95 -5.46 -20.46
C ALA A 77 3.46 -6.76 -19.84
N GLY A 78 4.37 -7.43 -20.49
CA GLY A 78 4.87 -8.75 -20.08
C GLY A 78 3.96 -9.89 -20.56
N SER A 79 4.08 -11.09 -19.95
CA SER A 79 3.26 -12.27 -20.30
C SER A 79 1.83 -12.09 -19.79
N GLY A 80 0.86 -12.12 -20.70
CA GLY A 80 -0.57 -11.95 -20.40
C GLY A 80 -1.25 -13.17 -19.81
N SER A 81 -0.69 -14.35 -20.00
CA SER A 81 -1.32 -15.64 -19.64
C SER A 81 -0.93 -16.15 -18.25
N SER A 82 0.18 -15.68 -17.69
CA SER A 82 0.69 -16.15 -16.41
C SER A 82 0.11 -15.39 -15.22
N SER A 83 -0.04 -16.08 -14.10
CA SER A 83 -0.24 -15.45 -12.80
C SER A 83 1.03 -14.67 -12.41
N LYS A 84 0.87 -13.50 -11.83
CA LYS A 84 1.95 -12.62 -11.37
C LYS A 84 1.80 -12.33 -9.90
N VAL A 85 2.91 -12.02 -9.25
CA VAL A 85 2.96 -11.59 -7.86
C VAL A 85 3.27 -10.10 -7.82
N LEU A 86 2.34 -9.28 -7.33
CA LEU A 86 2.61 -7.89 -6.96
C LEU A 86 3.16 -7.83 -5.53
N SER A 87 4.28 -7.16 -5.35
CA SER A 87 4.94 -7.02 -4.06
C SER A 87 4.86 -5.57 -3.58
N PHE A 88 4.23 -5.39 -2.42
CA PHE A 88 3.96 -4.09 -1.81
C PHE A 88 4.94 -3.82 -0.67
N HIS A 89 5.49 -2.62 -0.66
CA HIS A 89 6.45 -2.16 0.34
C HIS A 89 6.01 -0.83 0.95
N ARG A 90 6.53 -0.52 2.13
CA ARG A 90 6.51 0.83 2.68
C ARG A 90 7.24 1.77 1.73
N ALA A 91 6.74 2.99 1.60
CA ALA A 91 7.45 4.05 0.91
C ALA A 91 8.26 4.88 1.91
N ASN A 92 9.52 5.12 1.60
CA ASN A 92 10.37 6.02 2.40
C ASN A 92 10.02 7.49 2.18
N VAL A 93 9.12 7.79 1.24
CA VAL A 93 8.60 9.12 0.94
C VAL A 93 7.08 9.12 0.90
N GLN A 94 6.48 10.24 1.25
CA GLN A 94 5.02 10.40 1.30
C GLN A 94 4.52 11.47 0.31
N ALA A 95 5.39 11.96 -0.55
CA ALA A 95 5.08 12.92 -1.60
C ALA A 95 5.82 12.57 -2.90
N PHE A 96 5.25 13.02 -4.02
CA PHE A 96 5.91 12.90 -5.31
C PHE A 96 7.00 13.95 -5.44
N ASP A 97 8.21 13.53 -5.82
CA ASP A 97 9.31 14.41 -6.18
C ASP A 97 10.10 13.79 -7.35
N LYS A 98 10.40 14.59 -8.38
CA LYS A 98 11.16 14.15 -9.55
C LYS A 98 12.60 13.76 -9.24
N SER A 99 13.14 14.18 -8.11
CA SER A 99 14.48 13.82 -7.62
C SER A 99 14.53 12.44 -6.95
N LEU A 100 13.38 11.79 -6.70
CA LEU A 100 13.32 10.48 -6.05
C LEU A 100 14.13 9.44 -6.83
N ARG A 101 14.91 8.65 -6.09
CA ARG A 101 15.69 7.54 -6.60
C ARG A 101 15.08 6.22 -6.14
N GLY A 102 15.01 5.22 -7.03
CA GLY A 102 14.19 4.05 -6.87
C GLY A 102 14.46 3.20 -5.63
N SER A 103 15.61 2.59 -5.53
CA SER A 103 15.92 1.69 -4.42
C SER A 103 15.87 2.39 -3.06
N ALA A 104 16.20 3.68 -3.00
CA ALA A 104 16.12 4.48 -1.78
C ALA A 104 14.67 4.68 -1.29
N GLN A 105 13.67 4.50 -2.15
CA GLN A 105 12.26 4.66 -1.80
C GLN A 105 11.61 3.37 -1.31
N VAL A 106 12.27 2.24 -1.45
CA VAL A 106 11.76 0.93 -1.05
C VAL A 106 12.02 0.71 0.43
N GLY A 107 10.98 0.74 1.22
CA GLY A 107 11.01 0.38 2.64
C GLY A 107 10.73 -1.10 2.87
N ALA A 108 10.41 -1.46 4.11
CA ALA A 108 10.10 -2.83 4.49
C ALA A 108 8.92 -3.39 3.70
N ALA A 109 8.97 -4.68 3.38
CA ALA A 109 7.88 -5.38 2.72
C ALA A 109 6.61 -5.37 3.58
N LEU A 110 5.47 -5.12 2.94
CA LEU A 110 4.15 -5.17 3.57
C LEU A 110 3.44 -6.49 3.24
N GLY A 111 3.56 -6.96 2.00
CA GLY A 111 2.94 -8.20 1.56
C GLY A 111 2.81 -8.29 0.05
N THR A 112 2.17 -9.38 -0.40
CA THR A 112 2.04 -9.68 -1.82
C THR A 112 0.60 -10.00 -2.20
N LEU A 113 0.26 -9.76 -3.47
CA LEU A 113 -0.96 -10.24 -4.11
C LEU A 113 -0.62 -11.07 -5.32
N THR A 114 -1.24 -12.22 -5.44
CA THR A 114 -1.10 -13.10 -6.61
C THR A 114 -2.35 -13.04 -7.47
N GLY A 115 -2.18 -12.88 -8.78
CA GLY A 115 -3.30 -12.78 -9.71
C GLY A 115 -2.87 -12.52 -11.14
N LYS A 116 -3.86 -12.36 -12.03
CA LYS A 116 -3.62 -11.97 -13.42
C LYS A 116 -3.50 -10.45 -13.50
N PHE A 117 -2.27 -9.93 -13.39
CA PHE A 117 -1.98 -8.50 -13.47
C PHE A 117 -1.42 -8.14 -14.86
N TYR A 118 -2.30 -8.10 -15.86
CA TYR A 118 -1.94 -7.79 -17.25
C TYR A 118 -2.85 -6.68 -17.81
N SER A 119 -3.80 -6.97 -18.69
CA SER A 119 -4.74 -5.98 -19.26
C SER A 119 -6.12 -6.11 -18.62
N ASN A 120 -6.19 -6.01 -17.29
CA ASN A 120 -7.42 -6.26 -16.54
C ASN A 120 -7.49 -5.44 -15.25
N THR A 121 -8.67 -5.46 -14.66
CA THR A 121 -8.92 -4.93 -13.32
C THR A 121 -9.20 -6.08 -12.37
N THR A 122 -8.50 -6.10 -11.24
CA THR A 122 -8.70 -7.06 -10.15
C THR A 122 -9.06 -6.32 -8.87
N THR A 123 -9.82 -7.00 -8.00
CA THR A 123 -10.17 -6.46 -6.68
C THR A 123 -9.76 -7.45 -5.61
N HIS A 124 -8.97 -7.00 -4.65
CA HIS A 124 -8.46 -7.79 -3.54
C HIS A 124 -8.88 -7.16 -2.22
N THR A 125 -9.60 -7.92 -1.40
CA THR A 125 -9.98 -7.50 -0.05
C THR A 125 -9.08 -8.19 0.97
N LEU A 126 -8.43 -7.37 1.79
CA LEU A 126 -7.57 -7.79 2.88
C LEU A 126 -8.32 -7.61 4.21
N SER A 127 -8.28 -8.63 5.05
CA SER A 127 -8.90 -8.61 6.39
C SER A 127 -8.16 -9.55 7.32
N ALA A 128 -8.58 -9.62 8.58
CA ALA A 128 -8.02 -10.56 9.55
C ALA A 128 -8.22 -12.04 9.13
N SER A 129 -9.20 -12.34 8.28
CA SER A 129 -9.49 -13.67 7.75
C SER A 129 -9.00 -13.90 6.31
N SER A 130 -8.58 -12.85 5.61
CA SER A 130 -8.13 -12.93 4.22
C SER A 130 -6.87 -12.13 4.02
N ASN A 131 -5.77 -12.78 3.59
CA ASN A 131 -4.44 -12.18 3.50
C ASN A 131 -3.99 -11.53 4.82
N ALA A 132 -4.18 -12.23 5.94
CA ALA A 132 -4.06 -11.70 7.30
C ALA A 132 -2.71 -11.01 7.58
N ALA A 133 -1.59 -11.57 7.12
CA ALA A 133 -0.26 -10.99 7.31
C ALA A 133 -0.11 -9.66 6.56
N PHE A 134 -0.50 -9.62 5.28
CA PHE A 134 -0.48 -8.38 4.49
C PHE A 134 -1.45 -7.35 5.07
N PHE A 135 -2.67 -7.77 5.44
CA PHE A 135 -3.62 -6.89 6.12
C PHE A 135 -3.04 -6.27 7.38
N ALA A 136 -2.41 -7.06 8.26
CA ALA A 136 -1.83 -6.56 9.51
C ALA A 136 -0.72 -5.53 9.26
N ALA A 137 0.19 -5.81 8.32
CA ALA A 137 1.30 -4.91 7.97
C ALA A 137 0.80 -3.61 7.33
N LEU A 138 -0.10 -3.71 6.35
CA LEU A 138 -0.65 -2.55 5.65
C LEU A 138 -1.52 -1.69 6.57
N ARG A 139 -2.34 -2.32 7.42
CA ARG A 139 -3.13 -1.63 8.45
C ARG A 139 -2.23 -0.81 9.39
N ALA A 140 -1.18 -1.42 9.94
CA ALA A 140 -0.24 -0.73 10.81
C ALA A 140 0.38 0.49 10.09
N TYR A 141 0.84 0.30 8.86
CA TYR A 141 1.46 1.34 8.05
C TYR A 141 0.51 2.53 7.77
N LEU A 142 -0.75 2.27 7.40
CA LEU A 142 -1.74 3.31 7.15
C LEU A 142 -2.12 4.06 8.44
N THR A 143 -2.24 3.37 9.57
CA THR A 143 -2.59 3.99 10.87
C THR A 143 -1.46 4.82 11.47
N GLU A 144 -0.21 4.64 11.03
CA GLU A 144 0.91 5.54 11.31
C GLU A 144 0.77 6.91 10.61
N GLY A 145 -0.12 7.02 9.61
CA GLY A 145 -0.36 8.24 8.86
C GLY A 145 0.32 8.29 7.50
N ASN A 146 0.63 7.14 6.92
CA ASN A 146 1.27 7.04 5.61
C ASN A 146 0.25 6.99 4.47
N SER A 147 0.62 7.55 3.32
CA SER A 147 -0.25 7.68 2.13
C SER A 147 0.33 7.02 0.88
N ALA A 148 1.58 6.61 0.89
CA ALA A 148 2.27 6.09 -0.28
C ALA A 148 2.58 4.60 -0.13
N LEU A 149 2.47 3.85 -1.23
CA LEU A 149 2.90 2.44 -1.33
C LEU A 149 3.90 2.31 -2.48
N VAL A 150 4.89 1.45 -2.29
CA VAL A 150 5.86 1.09 -3.32
C VAL A 150 5.56 -0.31 -3.84
N LEU A 151 5.62 -0.48 -5.17
CA LEU A 151 5.67 -1.77 -5.85
C LEU A 151 7.11 -2.09 -6.20
N TYR A 152 7.63 -3.21 -5.67
CA TYR A 152 8.98 -3.67 -5.95
C TYR A 152 9.12 -5.16 -5.63
N ASN A 153 9.59 -5.95 -6.56
CA ASN A 153 9.71 -7.40 -6.40
C ASN A 153 11.15 -7.92 -6.37
N GLY A 154 12.14 -7.02 -6.28
CA GLY A 154 13.56 -7.39 -6.23
C GLY A 154 14.18 -7.82 -7.56
N GLU A 155 13.42 -7.94 -8.64
CA GLU A 155 13.96 -8.29 -9.95
C GLU A 155 14.77 -7.11 -10.52
N THR A 156 16.07 -7.31 -10.71
CA THR A 156 17.00 -6.25 -11.13
C THR A 156 17.50 -6.40 -12.57
N SER A 157 17.30 -7.57 -13.16
CA SER A 157 17.76 -7.83 -14.52
C SER A 157 16.88 -8.81 -15.28
N LYS A 158 16.91 -8.73 -16.60
CA LYS A 158 16.31 -9.67 -17.53
C LYS A 158 17.18 -9.74 -18.80
N ALA A 159 17.34 -10.93 -19.37
CA ALA A 159 18.15 -11.12 -20.57
C ALA A 159 17.49 -10.52 -21.81
N ASP A 160 16.18 -10.63 -21.91
CA ASP A 160 15.33 -10.01 -22.93
C ASP A 160 13.88 -9.88 -22.45
N GLY A 161 13.09 -9.00 -23.05
CA GLY A 161 11.67 -8.81 -22.75
C GLY A 161 11.39 -8.49 -21.27
N TYR A 162 10.28 -9.02 -20.77
CA TYR A 162 9.79 -8.75 -19.42
C TYR A 162 10.08 -9.89 -18.45
N SER A 163 10.43 -9.57 -17.22
CA SER A 163 10.51 -10.56 -16.15
C SER A 163 9.13 -11.18 -15.84
N ALA A 164 9.12 -12.33 -15.17
CA ALA A 164 7.90 -13.11 -14.91
C ALA A 164 6.84 -12.29 -14.13
N ASN A 165 7.27 -11.49 -13.15
CA ASN A 165 6.39 -10.66 -12.33
C ASN A 165 6.35 -9.19 -12.78
N TYR A 166 6.79 -8.88 -14.01
CA TYR A 166 6.63 -7.53 -14.52
C TYR A 166 5.15 -7.18 -14.60
N ALA A 167 4.78 -6.07 -13.99
CA ALA A 167 3.42 -5.54 -14.03
C ALA A 167 3.45 -4.01 -14.14
N ARG A 168 2.45 -3.48 -14.86
CA ARG A 168 2.23 -2.05 -15.04
C ARG A 168 0.85 -1.70 -14.49
N VAL A 169 0.82 -1.12 -13.30
CA VAL A 169 -0.41 -0.67 -12.63
C VAL A 169 -0.72 0.75 -13.11
N THR A 170 -1.76 0.90 -13.89
CA THR A 170 -2.21 2.20 -14.42
C THR A 170 -3.21 2.91 -13.51
N SER A 171 -3.90 2.14 -12.64
CA SER A 171 -4.76 2.69 -11.61
C SER A 171 -4.80 1.74 -10.40
N CYS A 172 -4.77 2.29 -9.22
CA CYS A 172 -5.01 1.56 -7.98
C CYS A 172 -5.92 2.39 -7.08
N THR A 173 -7.08 1.85 -6.70
CA THR A 173 -7.96 2.47 -5.72
C THR A 173 -7.82 1.73 -4.40
N LEU A 174 -7.48 2.47 -3.37
CA LEU A 174 -7.47 2.04 -1.97
C LEU A 174 -8.81 2.41 -1.33
N THR A 175 -9.55 1.41 -0.86
CA THR A 175 -10.77 1.61 -0.06
C THR A 175 -10.57 0.96 1.29
N VAL A 176 -10.78 1.72 2.36
CA VAL A 176 -10.55 1.29 3.74
C VAL A 176 -11.82 1.44 4.55
N SER A 177 -12.32 0.34 5.10
CA SER A 177 -13.38 0.36 6.11
C SER A 177 -12.75 0.46 7.49
N TYR A 178 -13.17 1.44 8.26
CA TYR A 178 -12.61 1.70 9.57
C TYR A 178 -13.68 2.17 10.55
N ILE A 179 -13.32 2.18 11.80
CA ILE A 179 -14.10 2.76 12.87
C ILE A 179 -13.24 3.79 13.61
N ASP A 180 -13.85 4.88 14.01
CA ASP A 180 -13.19 5.85 14.85
C ASP A 180 -12.89 5.20 16.22
N GLY A 181 -11.62 5.13 16.58
CA GLY A 181 -11.23 4.82 17.95
C GLY A 181 -11.47 6.09 18.78
N THR A 182 -12.45 6.03 19.70
CA THR A 182 -12.87 7.21 20.47
C THR A 182 -12.33 7.24 21.89
N ALA A 183 -11.15 6.68 22.12
CA ALA A 183 -10.46 6.89 23.39
C ALA A 183 -9.65 8.20 23.34
N TYR A 184 -9.71 8.95 24.43
CA TYR A 184 -8.94 10.18 24.59
C TYR A 184 -8.04 10.06 25.83
N VAL A 185 -6.84 10.60 25.74
CA VAL A 185 -5.91 10.75 26.86
C VAL A 185 -5.61 12.22 27.07
N ARG A 186 -5.50 12.65 28.31
CA ARG A 186 -5.11 14.03 28.62
C ARG A 186 -3.59 14.14 28.70
N VAL A 187 -3.01 14.90 27.77
CA VAL A 187 -1.55 15.13 27.70
C VAL A 187 -1.32 16.64 27.73
N ASN A 188 -0.54 17.10 28.72
CA ASN A 188 -0.24 18.54 28.92
C ASN A 188 -1.49 19.42 28.95
N GLY A 189 -2.56 18.97 29.67
CA GLY A 189 -3.79 19.73 29.84
C GLY A 189 -4.79 19.63 28.67
N ALA A 190 -4.41 19.09 27.50
CA ALA A 190 -5.28 18.92 26.34
C ALA A 190 -5.71 17.46 26.15
N TRP A 191 -6.97 17.26 25.75
CA TRP A 191 -7.48 15.95 25.37
C TRP A 191 -6.98 15.57 23.97
N LYS A 192 -6.26 14.45 23.88
CA LYS A 192 -5.78 13.89 22.61
C LYS A 192 -6.42 12.54 22.34
N GLN A 193 -6.92 12.36 21.13
CA GLN A 193 -7.44 11.06 20.69
C GLN A 193 -6.30 10.04 20.66
N CYS A 194 -6.56 8.84 21.18
CA CYS A 194 -5.59 7.74 21.20
C CYS A 194 -6.21 6.43 20.74
N ALA A 195 -5.37 5.54 20.24
CA ALA A 195 -5.74 4.15 20.02
C ALA A 195 -5.65 3.36 21.33
N VAL A 196 -6.64 2.54 21.60
CA VAL A 196 -6.65 1.65 22.77
C VAL A 196 -6.04 0.30 22.35
N TRP A 197 -5.07 -0.16 23.12
CA TRP A 197 -4.43 -1.44 22.93
C TRP A 197 -4.66 -2.33 24.15
N MET A 198 -4.94 -3.60 23.92
CA MET A 198 -5.07 -4.62 24.96
C MET A 198 -4.15 -5.80 24.64
N ARG A 199 -3.54 -6.35 25.67
CA ARG A 199 -2.71 -7.56 25.54
C ARG A 199 -3.63 -8.79 25.61
N VAL A 200 -3.69 -9.54 24.50
CA VAL A 200 -4.49 -10.76 24.38
C VAL A 200 -3.58 -11.89 23.96
N ASN A 201 -3.50 -12.95 24.77
CA ASN A 201 -2.62 -14.12 24.54
C ASN A 201 -1.16 -13.73 24.25
N GLY A 202 -0.61 -12.81 25.05
CA GLY A 202 0.78 -12.37 24.92
C GLY A 202 1.05 -11.31 23.85
N ALA A 203 0.09 -11.02 22.94
CA ALA A 203 0.24 -10.05 21.86
C ALA A 203 -0.59 -8.78 22.12
N TRP A 204 -0.04 -7.62 21.77
CA TRP A 204 -0.78 -6.37 21.79
C TRP A 204 -1.75 -6.30 20.61
N LYS A 205 -3.05 -6.11 20.90
CA LYS A 205 -4.11 -5.95 19.91
C LYS A 205 -4.79 -4.60 20.09
N GLN A 206 -4.97 -3.88 19.01
CA GLN A 206 -5.77 -2.66 19.02
C GLN A 206 -7.26 -3.04 19.21
N VAL A 207 -7.93 -2.38 20.14
CA VAL A 207 -9.31 -2.68 20.50
C VAL A 207 -10.15 -1.43 20.49
N VAL A 208 -11.45 -1.63 20.37
CA VAL A 208 -12.45 -0.57 20.56
C VAL A 208 -13.00 -0.70 21.97
N PRO A 209 -12.88 0.35 22.80
CA PRO A 209 -13.46 0.30 24.13
C PRO A 209 -14.99 0.39 24.08
N TYR A 210 -15.63 -0.36 24.95
CA TYR A 210 -17.07 -0.30 25.22
C TYR A 210 -17.28 0.00 26.70
N TYR A 211 -18.32 0.74 27.03
CA TYR A 211 -18.79 0.88 28.40
C TYR A 211 -20.26 0.44 28.50
N ARG A 212 -20.64 0.04 29.66
CA ARG A 212 -22.04 -0.39 29.92
C ARG A 212 -22.85 0.80 30.41
N ARG A 213 -23.93 1.12 29.69
CA ARG A 213 -24.88 2.14 30.05
C ARG A 213 -26.29 1.53 30.04
N ASP A 214 -27.03 1.64 31.13
CA ASP A 214 -28.42 1.15 31.27
C ASP A 214 -28.60 -0.31 30.80
N GLY A 215 -27.64 -1.17 31.15
CA GLY A 215 -27.67 -2.59 30.80
C GLY A 215 -27.17 -2.92 29.39
N THR A 216 -26.92 -1.93 28.53
CA THR A 216 -26.50 -2.09 27.15
C THR A 216 -25.04 -1.73 26.98
N TRP A 217 -24.27 -2.52 26.17
CA TRP A 217 -22.93 -2.19 25.79
C TRP A 217 -22.92 -1.08 24.73
N VAL A 218 -22.37 0.07 25.10
CA VAL A 218 -22.22 1.24 24.24
C VAL A 218 -20.75 1.40 23.90
N ARG A 219 -20.49 1.62 22.64
CA ARG A 219 -19.15 1.88 22.15
C ARG A 219 -18.73 3.31 22.53
N VAL A 220 -17.48 3.47 23.00
CA VAL A 220 -16.85 4.76 23.30
C VAL A 220 -16.43 5.45 22.00
#